data_b19b238317da7c38c12bda781e7d272d
#
_entry.id   b19b238317da7c38c12bda781e7d272d
#
_cell.length_a   1.000
_cell.length_b   1.000
_cell.length_c   1.000
_cell.angle_alpha   90.00
_cell.angle_beta   90.00
_cell.angle_gamma   90.00
#
_symmetry.space_group_name_H-M   'P 1'
#
loop_
_entity.id
_entity.type
_entity.pdbx_description
1 polymer ?
#
loop_
_entity_poly.entity_id
_entity_poly.type
_entity_poly.pdbx_seq_one_letter_code
_entity_poly.pdbx_strand_id
1 'polypeptide(L)'
;QSAQPARPMDNRLWALQVCAFLDQVVQEPAVVIGNSLGGLTALTAAVLAPKRVRAVVAAPLPDPALIQPLPKRRAPWRRRWQRRLLALVLHVLPLELVVPLIARTGLLKAGLQGAYWQSIQSDPELLQLIARPARRPTAARALRGMSLGMANRPRGATAPALLEQLRVPMLLIWGRQDRFVPLAIGESVAASHPELELRVLDRCGHCPHDEAPDRFLAVLLPWLDRNLGGPDRQGTTSGDETHPFGGG
;
A
#
# COMPACT_ATOMS: atom_id res chain seq x y z
N GLN A 1 -6.02 13.18 -12.95
CA GLN A 1 -6.34 11.76 -13.06
C GLN A 1 -5.60 11.19 -14.24
N SER A 2 -4.75 10.21 -13.97
CA SER A 2 -3.86 9.60 -14.95
C SER A 2 -4.66 8.84 -16.02
N ALA A 3 -4.22 8.92 -17.27
CA ALA A 3 -4.71 8.08 -18.34
C ALA A 3 -4.40 6.61 -18.05
N GLN A 4 -5.19 5.69 -18.63
CA GLN A 4 -4.91 4.27 -18.47
C GLN A 4 -3.70 3.86 -19.30
N PRO A 5 -2.71 3.18 -18.72
CA PRO A 5 -1.52 2.78 -19.44
C PRO A 5 -1.81 1.63 -20.41
N ALA A 6 -1.04 1.54 -21.48
CA ALA A 6 -1.05 0.40 -22.40
C ALA A 6 -0.34 -0.84 -21.83
N ARG A 7 0.37 -0.71 -20.71
CA ARG A 7 1.11 -1.79 -20.03
C ARG A 7 0.23 -2.51 -19.01
N PRO A 8 0.52 -3.78 -18.65
CA PRO A 8 -0.16 -4.48 -17.56
C PRO A 8 -0.13 -3.66 -16.28
N MET A 9 -1.30 -3.50 -15.63
CA MET A 9 -1.46 -2.73 -14.40
C MET A 9 -1.14 -3.62 -13.19
N ASP A 10 0.12 -3.72 -12.85
CA ASP A 10 0.61 -4.45 -11.67
C ASP A 10 1.48 -3.56 -10.76
N ASN A 11 1.92 -4.09 -9.62
CA ASN A 11 2.74 -3.35 -8.66
C ASN A 11 4.05 -2.78 -9.27
N ARG A 12 4.60 -3.40 -10.32
CA ARG A 12 5.82 -2.90 -10.97
C ARG A 12 5.54 -1.62 -11.77
N LEU A 13 4.41 -1.57 -12.48
CA LEU A 13 4.03 -0.35 -13.19
C LEU A 13 3.85 0.82 -12.23
N TRP A 14 3.15 0.58 -11.12
CA TRP A 14 2.92 1.63 -10.12
C TRP A 14 4.22 2.02 -9.42
N ALA A 15 5.10 1.05 -9.12
CA ALA A 15 6.42 1.34 -8.55
C ALA A 15 7.29 2.17 -9.49
N LEU A 16 7.28 1.89 -10.81
CA LEU A 16 7.97 2.73 -11.80
C LEU A 16 7.42 4.16 -11.84
N GLN A 17 6.12 4.35 -11.65
CA GLN A 17 5.52 5.68 -11.54
C GLN A 17 5.99 6.39 -10.27
N VAL A 18 6.07 5.68 -9.13
CA VAL A 18 6.63 6.23 -7.89
C VAL A 18 8.09 6.61 -8.08
N CYS A 19 8.91 5.74 -8.67
CA CYS A 19 10.32 6.04 -8.93
C CYS A 19 10.48 7.27 -9.83
N ALA A 20 9.70 7.36 -10.92
CA ALA A 20 9.73 8.51 -11.81
C ALA A 20 9.30 9.81 -11.09
N PHE A 21 8.31 9.74 -10.20
CA PHE A 21 7.89 10.88 -9.38
C PHE A 21 9.00 11.31 -8.39
N LEU A 22 9.64 10.35 -7.75
CA LEU A 22 10.78 10.64 -6.86
C LEU A 22 11.95 11.29 -7.63
N ASP A 23 12.23 10.83 -8.84
CA ASP A 23 13.32 11.36 -9.67
C ASP A 23 13.02 12.75 -10.23
N GLN A 24 11.78 12.99 -10.69
CA GLN A 24 11.45 14.20 -11.44
C GLN A 24 10.86 15.31 -10.59
N VAL A 25 10.19 14.97 -9.48
CA VAL A 25 9.44 15.93 -8.66
C VAL A 25 10.06 16.10 -7.28
N VAL A 26 10.29 14.99 -6.57
CA VAL A 26 10.84 15.05 -5.20
C VAL A 26 12.33 15.35 -5.23
N GLN A 27 13.07 14.72 -6.15
CA GLN A 27 14.52 14.87 -6.38
C GLN A 27 15.43 14.48 -5.20
N GLU A 28 14.84 14.04 -4.09
CA GLU A 28 15.52 13.57 -2.88
C GLU A 28 15.04 12.17 -2.50
N PRO A 29 15.86 11.37 -1.77
CA PRO A 29 15.42 10.11 -1.22
C PRO A 29 14.30 10.31 -0.20
N ALA A 30 13.19 9.59 -0.35
CA ALA A 30 11.99 9.75 0.47
C ALA A 30 11.54 8.46 1.15
N VAL A 31 10.73 8.59 2.19
CA VAL A 31 9.95 7.48 2.76
C VAL A 31 8.71 7.27 1.90
N VAL A 32 8.46 6.02 1.53
CA VAL A 32 7.26 5.67 0.75
C VAL A 32 6.28 4.91 1.64
N ILE A 33 5.12 5.53 1.87
CA ILE A 33 4.06 4.97 2.70
C ILE A 33 2.91 4.55 1.79
N GLY A 34 2.42 3.33 1.96
CA GLY A 34 1.32 2.83 1.14
C GLY A 34 0.31 1.98 1.91
N ASN A 35 -0.99 2.20 1.60
CA ASN A 35 -2.05 1.34 2.08
C ASN A 35 -2.32 0.22 1.08
N SER A 36 -2.48 -1.00 1.54
CA SER A 36 -2.90 -2.15 0.74
C SER A 36 -1.99 -2.33 -0.51
N LEU A 37 -2.53 -2.30 -1.72
CA LEU A 37 -1.73 -2.35 -2.95
C LEU A 37 -0.67 -1.24 -3.03
N GLY A 38 -0.91 -0.11 -2.36
CA GLY A 38 0.09 0.95 -2.18
C GLY A 38 1.28 0.48 -1.36
N GLY A 39 1.07 -0.33 -0.32
CA GLY A 39 2.16 -0.94 0.47
C GLY A 39 3.02 -1.90 -0.36
N LEU A 40 2.39 -2.73 -1.21
CA LEU A 40 3.11 -3.59 -2.15
C LEU A 40 3.84 -2.76 -3.22
N THR A 41 3.26 -1.65 -3.65
CA THR A 41 3.90 -0.70 -4.58
C THR A 41 5.12 -0.04 -3.94
N ALA A 42 5.02 0.40 -2.69
CA ALA A 42 6.11 1.00 -1.94
C ALA A 42 7.28 0.03 -1.76
N LEU A 43 6.99 -1.22 -1.37
CA LEU A 43 7.99 -2.30 -1.30
C LEU A 43 8.66 -2.54 -2.66
N THR A 44 7.87 -2.58 -3.74
CA THR A 44 8.40 -2.77 -5.09
C THR A 44 9.30 -1.61 -5.51
N ALA A 45 8.91 -0.36 -5.22
CA ALA A 45 9.70 0.82 -5.52
C ALA A 45 11.04 0.81 -4.77
N ALA A 46 11.04 0.41 -3.50
CA ALA A 46 12.27 0.31 -2.69
C ALA A 46 13.25 -0.73 -3.25
N VAL A 47 12.76 -1.84 -3.80
CA VAL A 47 13.60 -2.85 -4.45
C VAL A 47 14.13 -2.35 -5.80
N LEU A 48 13.31 -1.64 -6.57
CA LEU A 48 13.71 -1.11 -7.88
C LEU A 48 14.67 0.08 -7.79
N ALA A 49 14.48 0.95 -6.80
CA ALA A 49 15.23 2.18 -6.63
C ALA A 49 15.68 2.40 -5.16
N PRO A 50 16.55 1.54 -4.61
CA PRO A 50 16.92 1.60 -3.19
C PRO A 50 17.66 2.89 -2.80
N LYS A 51 18.25 3.60 -3.76
CA LYS A 51 18.88 4.89 -3.52
C LYS A 51 17.87 6.05 -3.41
N ARG A 52 16.63 5.85 -3.87
CA ARG A 52 15.56 6.86 -3.87
C ARG A 52 14.55 6.64 -2.75
N VAL A 53 14.50 5.44 -2.19
CA VAL A 53 13.58 5.10 -1.10
C VAL A 53 14.38 4.89 0.17
N ARG A 54 14.18 5.75 1.16
CA ARG A 54 14.88 5.67 2.47
C ARG A 54 14.29 4.62 3.39
N ALA A 55 12.98 4.44 3.33
CA ALA A 55 12.25 3.46 4.11
C ALA A 55 10.87 3.18 3.49
N VAL A 56 10.28 2.07 3.86
CA VAL A 56 8.94 1.65 3.43
C VAL A 56 8.01 1.53 4.63
N VAL A 57 6.79 2.02 4.49
CA VAL A 57 5.70 1.74 5.44
C VAL A 57 4.53 1.12 4.68
N ALA A 58 4.15 -0.09 5.03
CA ALA A 58 2.99 -0.77 4.44
C ALA A 58 1.88 -0.95 5.49
N ALA A 59 0.68 -0.49 5.14
CA ALA A 59 -0.47 -0.50 6.03
C ALA A 59 -1.76 -1.00 5.34
N PRO A 60 -2.05 -2.30 5.27
CA PRO A 60 -1.20 -3.48 5.41
C PRO A 60 -0.41 -3.83 4.14
N LEU A 61 0.27 -4.97 4.13
CA LEU A 61 0.94 -5.53 2.94
C LEU A 61 0.11 -6.69 2.36
N PRO A 62 -0.68 -6.51 1.29
CA PRO A 62 -1.46 -7.56 0.68
C PRO A 62 -0.66 -8.32 -0.37
N ASP A 63 -0.54 -9.61 -0.24
CA ASP A 63 -0.15 -10.48 -1.36
C ASP A 63 -0.66 -11.90 -1.12
N PRO A 64 -1.43 -12.48 -2.07
CA PRO A 64 -1.83 -13.88 -1.98
C PRO A 64 -0.67 -14.86 -1.84
N ALA A 65 0.54 -14.48 -2.26
CA ALA A 65 1.74 -15.29 -2.12
C ALA A 65 2.24 -15.38 -0.67
N LEU A 66 1.81 -14.48 0.22
CA LEU A 66 2.10 -14.54 1.67
C LEU A 66 1.19 -15.55 2.40
N ILE A 67 -0.01 -15.80 1.86
CA ILE A 67 -1.00 -16.70 2.47
C ILE A 67 -0.70 -18.16 2.18
N GLN A 68 -0.18 -18.46 1.00
CA GLN A 68 0.12 -19.82 0.56
C GLN A 68 1.62 -19.94 0.31
N PRO A 69 2.31 -20.89 0.97
CA PRO A 69 3.65 -21.28 0.50
C PRO A 69 3.51 -21.56 -0.98
N LEU A 70 4.25 -20.85 -1.82
CA LEU A 70 4.19 -21.05 -3.27
C LEU A 70 4.39 -22.55 -3.50
N PRO A 71 3.37 -23.28 -4.01
CA PRO A 71 3.50 -24.70 -4.21
C PRO A 71 4.71 -24.91 -5.12
N LYS A 72 5.70 -25.68 -4.62
CA LYS A 72 7.02 -25.86 -5.24
C LYS A 72 6.97 -26.22 -6.72
N ARG A 73 5.82 -26.73 -7.23
CA ARG A 73 5.54 -26.93 -8.66
C ARG A 73 4.04 -27.14 -8.88
N ARG A 74 3.26 -26.10 -9.06
CA ARG A 74 2.02 -26.28 -9.83
C ARG A 74 2.39 -26.46 -11.29
N ALA A 75 1.89 -27.53 -11.93
CA ALA A 75 2.11 -27.77 -13.34
C ALA A 75 1.80 -26.50 -14.15
N PRO A 76 2.68 -26.10 -15.09
CA PRO A 76 2.55 -24.83 -15.83
C PRO A 76 1.19 -24.66 -16.52
N TRP A 77 0.55 -25.79 -16.92
CA TRP A 77 -0.74 -25.80 -17.57
C TRP A 77 -1.89 -25.36 -16.63
N ARG A 78 -1.90 -25.76 -15.33
CA ARG A 78 -2.92 -25.32 -14.35
C ARG A 78 -2.91 -23.81 -14.18
N ARG A 79 -1.74 -23.20 -14.14
CA ARG A 79 -1.58 -21.76 -14.05
C ARG A 79 -2.08 -21.05 -15.33
N ARG A 80 -1.80 -21.63 -16.50
CA ARG A 80 -2.34 -21.14 -17.78
C ARG A 80 -3.87 -21.23 -17.82
N TRP A 81 -4.45 -22.33 -17.34
CA TRP A 81 -5.90 -22.51 -17.28
C TRP A 81 -6.55 -21.53 -16.31
N GLN A 82 -6.02 -21.36 -15.11
CA GLN A 82 -6.56 -20.40 -14.14
C GLN A 82 -6.53 -18.96 -14.69
N ARG A 83 -5.44 -18.56 -15.36
CA ARG A 83 -5.34 -17.26 -16.01
C ARG A 83 -6.32 -17.09 -17.16
N ARG A 84 -6.50 -18.13 -18.00
CA ARG A 84 -7.49 -18.13 -19.09
C ARG A 84 -8.90 -18.06 -18.55
N LEU A 85 -9.20 -18.82 -17.50
CA LEU A 85 -10.52 -18.77 -16.84
C LEU A 85 -10.78 -17.38 -16.23
N LEU A 86 -9.83 -16.82 -15.51
CA LEU A 86 -9.95 -15.46 -14.98
C LEU A 86 -10.15 -14.44 -16.12
N ALA A 87 -9.36 -14.52 -17.18
CA ALA A 87 -9.52 -13.65 -18.33
C ALA A 87 -10.89 -13.81 -18.98
N LEU A 88 -11.37 -15.06 -19.15
CA LEU A 88 -12.68 -15.33 -19.68
C LEU A 88 -13.78 -14.75 -18.79
N VAL A 89 -13.75 -15.02 -17.49
CA VAL A 89 -14.71 -14.48 -16.52
C VAL A 89 -14.73 -12.95 -16.56
N LEU A 90 -13.57 -12.31 -16.55
CA LEU A 90 -13.47 -10.85 -16.62
C LEU A 90 -13.89 -10.27 -17.99
N HIS A 91 -13.84 -11.06 -19.07
CA HIS A 91 -14.34 -10.65 -20.38
C HIS A 91 -15.85 -10.83 -20.52
N VAL A 92 -16.37 -11.94 -19.98
CA VAL A 92 -17.81 -12.27 -20.07
C VAL A 92 -18.64 -11.43 -19.10
N LEU A 93 -18.08 -11.09 -17.92
CA LEU A 93 -18.75 -10.20 -16.97
C LEU A 93 -18.86 -8.79 -17.56
N PRO A 94 -20.08 -8.25 -17.68
CA PRO A 94 -20.31 -6.88 -18.18
C PRO A 94 -19.92 -5.86 -17.09
N LEU A 95 -18.64 -5.80 -16.77
CA LEU A 95 -18.12 -4.92 -15.69
C LEU A 95 -18.47 -3.44 -15.93
N GLU A 96 -18.63 -3.07 -17.19
CA GLU A 96 -19.05 -1.71 -17.59
C GLU A 96 -20.45 -1.36 -17.09
N LEU A 97 -21.33 -2.35 -16.88
CA LEU A 97 -22.64 -2.18 -16.29
C LEU A 97 -22.64 -2.45 -14.79
N VAL A 98 -21.93 -3.50 -14.37
CA VAL A 98 -21.92 -3.98 -12.98
C VAL A 98 -21.20 -2.97 -12.06
N VAL A 99 -20.03 -2.45 -12.44
CA VAL A 99 -19.24 -1.54 -11.58
C VAL A 99 -19.98 -0.23 -11.31
N PRO A 100 -20.54 0.48 -12.30
CA PRO A 100 -21.34 1.69 -12.03
C PRO A 100 -22.63 1.40 -11.26
N LEU A 101 -23.25 0.23 -11.47
CA LEU A 101 -24.44 -0.16 -10.72
C LEU A 101 -24.12 -0.37 -9.25
N ILE A 102 -23.07 -1.16 -8.92
CA ILE A 102 -22.60 -1.36 -7.56
C ILE A 102 -22.23 -0.02 -6.91
N ALA A 103 -21.56 0.86 -7.66
CA ALA A 103 -21.13 2.18 -7.16
C ALA A 103 -22.30 3.12 -6.82
N ARG A 104 -23.50 2.83 -7.33
CA ARG A 104 -24.74 3.60 -7.05
C ARG A 104 -25.66 2.95 -6.02
N THR A 105 -25.36 1.73 -5.63
CA THR A 105 -26.19 0.95 -4.69
C THR A 105 -25.56 0.90 -3.30
N GLY A 106 -26.35 0.46 -2.33
CA GLY A 106 -25.86 0.16 -0.97
C GLY A 106 -24.77 -0.95 -0.90
N LEU A 107 -24.59 -1.72 -1.98
CA LEU A 107 -23.57 -2.78 -2.05
C LEU A 107 -22.15 -2.21 -1.96
N LEU A 108 -21.89 -1.05 -2.59
CA LEU A 108 -20.59 -0.37 -2.44
C LEU A 108 -20.35 0.01 -0.98
N LYS A 109 -21.37 0.57 -0.33
CA LYS A 109 -21.31 0.97 1.07
C LYS A 109 -21.05 -0.23 1.98
N ALA A 110 -21.75 -1.35 1.76
CA ALA A 110 -21.53 -2.59 2.51
C ALA A 110 -20.13 -3.16 2.28
N GLY A 111 -19.64 -3.14 1.03
CA GLY A 111 -18.28 -3.56 0.69
C GLY A 111 -17.21 -2.69 1.36
N LEU A 112 -17.40 -1.37 1.35
CA LEU A 112 -16.49 -0.42 2.02
C LEU A 112 -16.51 -0.59 3.54
N GLN A 113 -17.68 -0.84 4.14
CA GLN A 113 -17.78 -1.14 5.57
C GLN A 113 -16.91 -2.34 5.98
N GLY A 114 -16.69 -3.29 5.08
CA GLY A 114 -15.78 -4.42 5.32
C GLY A 114 -14.31 -4.00 5.53
N ALA A 115 -13.90 -2.86 4.97
CA ALA A 115 -12.55 -2.32 5.15
C ALA A 115 -12.35 -1.61 6.48
N TYR A 116 -13.42 -1.19 7.16
CA TYR A 116 -13.36 -0.42 8.40
C TYR A 116 -13.91 -1.22 9.57
N TRP A 117 -13.29 -1.06 10.73
CA TRP A 117 -13.83 -1.57 11.99
C TRP A 117 -14.99 -0.70 12.48
N GLN A 118 -14.79 0.62 12.45
CA GLN A 118 -15.82 1.59 12.80
C GLN A 118 -16.85 1.74 11.68
N SER A 119 -18.03 2.25 12.03
CA SER A 119 -19.06 2.52 11.03
C SER A 119 -18.68 3.73 10.17
N ILE A 120 -18.52 3.52 8.86
CA ILE A 120 -18.33 4.60 7.87
C ILE A 120 -19.64 5.28 7.49
N GLN A 121 -20.77 4.84 8.05
CA GLN A 121 -22.09 5.39 7.70
C GLN A 121 -22.28 6.83 8.17
N SER A 122 -21.53 7.25 9.17
CA SER A 122 -21.52 8.59 9.72
C SER A 122 -20.68 9.59 8.92
N ASP A 123 -19.92 9.10 7.91
CA ASP A 123 -19.07 9.94 7.08
C ASP A 123 -19.51 9.86 5.60
N PRO A 124 -20.52 10.68 5.19
CA PRO A 124 -21.00 10.70 3.81
C PRO A 124 -19.97 11.29 2.83
N GLU A 125 -19.06 12.13 3.28
CA GLU A 125 -18.03 12.73 2.44
C GLU A 125 -17.00 11.67 2.04
N LEU A 126 -16.49 10.90 3.00
CA LEU A 126 -15.60 9.77 2.76
C LEU A 126 -16.23 8.77 1.78
N LEU A 127 -17.51 8.42 1.99
CA LEU A 127 -18.24 7.53 1.09
C LEU A 127 -18.30 8.06 -0.35
N GLN A 128 -18.53 9.37 -0.52
CA GLN A 128 -18.55 10.00 -1.84
C GLN A 128 -17.17 10.02 -2.49
N LEU A 129 -16.12 10.34 -1.73
CA LEU A 129 -14.72 10.33 -2.22
C LEU A 129 -14.31 8.95 -2.74
N ILE A 130 -14.59 7.90 -1.98
CA ILE A 130 -14.25 6.52 -2.35
C ILE A 130 -15.13 6.03 -3.53
N ALA A 131 -16.41 6.40 -3.58
CA ALA A 131 -17.31 6.00 -4.66
C ALA A 131 -17.03 6.72 -5.99
N ARG A 132 -16.47 7.93 -5.96
CA ARG A 132 -16.26 8.77 -7.15
C ARG A 132 -15.43 8.09 -8.25
N PRO A 133 -14.30 7.40 -7.99
CA PRO A 133 -13.57 6.66 -9.01
C PRO A 133 -14.39 5.52 -9.64
N ALA A 134 -15.18 4.79 -8.84
CA ALA A 134 -15.97 3.65 -9.32
C ALA A 134 -17.13 4.05 -10.24
N ARG A 135 -17.59 5.31 -10.16
CA ARG A 135 -18.66 5.86 -11.02
C ARG A 135 -18.18 6.27 -12.41
N ARG A 136 -16.88 6.21 -12.70
CA ARG A 136 -16.33 6.63 -13.98
C ARG A 136 -16.53 5.58 -15.06
N PRO A 137 -16.72 5.99 -16.33
CA PRO A 137 -16.81 5.06 -17.46
C PRO A 137 -15.59 4.15 -17.60
N THR A 138 -14.41 4.63 -17.14
CA THR A 138 -13.14 3.88 -17.21
C THR A 138 -12.91 2.93 -16.04
N ALA A 139 -13.76 2.94 -14.99
CA ALA A 139 -13.56 2.16 -13.76
C ALA A 139 -13.51 0.65 -14.04
N ALA A 140 -14.45 0.15 -14.84
CA ALA A 140 -14.50 -1.27 -15.20
C ALA A 140 -13.23 -1.73 -15.95
N ARG A 141 -12.76 -0.91 -16.89
CA ARG A 141 -11.51 -1.18 -17.63
C ARG A 141 -10.30 -1.17 -16.71
N ALA A 142 -10.23 -0.21 -15.78
CA ALA A 142 -9.16 -0.14 -14.79
C ALA A 142 -9.16 -1.36 -13.87
N LEU A 143 -10.33 -1.76 -13.35
CA LEU A 143 -10.48 -2.94 -12.51
C LEU A 143 -10.06 -4.22 -13.25
N ARG A 144 -10.51 -4.39 -14.48
CA ARG A 144 -10.12 -5.53 -15.35
C ARG A 144 -8.61 -5.53 -15.59
N GLY A 145 -8.03 -4.39 -15.97
CA GLY A 145 -6.59 -4.25 -16.22
C GLY A 145 -5.76 -4.58 -14.98
N MET A 146 -6.15 -4.08 -13.81
CA MET A 146 -5.50 -4.34 -12.53
C MET A 146 -5.62 -5.83 -12.14
N SER A 147 -6.80 -6.43 -12.23
CA SER A 147 -7.01 -7.84 -11.88
C SER A 147 -6.16 -8.76 -12.74
N LEU A 148 -6.14 -8.53 -14.07
CA LEU A 148 -5.31 -9.31 -14.99
C LEU A 148 -3.82 -9.05 -14.81
N GLY A 149 -3.41 -7.80 -14.60
CA GLY A 149 -2.01 -7.43 -14.36
C GLY A 149 -1.47 -8.10 -13.11
N MET A 150 -2.17 -7.98 -12.00
CA MET A 150 -1.78 -8.60 -10.72
C MET A 150 -1.73 -10.13 -10.79
N ALA A 151 -2.71 -10.78 -11.45
CA ALA A 151 -2.72 -12.23 -11.63
C ALA A 151 -1.57 -12.73 -12.53
N ASN A 152 -1.13 -11.91 -13.48
CA ASN A 152 -0.10 -12.29 -14.47
C ASN A 152 1.30 -11.79 -14.12
N ARG A 153 1.48 -11.07 -13.00
CA ARG A 153 2.79 -10.57 -12.60
C ARG A 153 3.81 -11.71 -12.42
N PRO A 154 5.11 -11.49 -12.70
CA PRO A 154 6.15 -12.49 -12.50
C PRO A 154 6.32 -12.82 -11.02
N ARG A 155 6.91 -14.00 -10.73
CA ARG A 155 7.17 -14.44 -9.36
C ARG A 155 8.07 -13.49 -8.59
N GLY A 156 9.07 -12.90 -9.22
CA GLY A 156 9.97 -11.91 -8.61
C GLY A 156 9.28 -10.59 -8.20
N ALA A 157 8.02 -10.36 -8.63
CA ALA A 157 7.23 -9.22 -8.21
C ALA A 157 6.21 -9.55 -7.10
N THR A 158 6.31 -10.72 -6.47
CA THR A 158 5.51 -11.09 -5.29
C THR A 158 6.16 -10.56 -4.02
N ALA A 159 5.34 -10.28 -2.99
CA ALA A 159 5.85 -9.75 -1.72
C ALA A 159 6.97 -10.61 -1.10
N PRO A 160 6.88 -11.95 -1.02
CA PRO A 160 7.99 -12.75 -0.50
C PRO A 160 9.30 -12.54 -1.26
N ALA A 161 9.25 -12.53 -2.59
CA ALA A 161 10.46 -12.35 -3.40
C ALA A 161 11.04 -10.92 -3.33
N LEU A 162 10.19 -9.93 -3.05
CA LEU A 162 10.60 -8.53 -2.87
C LEU A 162 11.18 -8.31 -1.47
N LEU A 163 10.61 -8.93 -0.44
CA LEU A 163 11.13 -8.86 0.94
C LEU A 163 12.54 -9.42 1.04
N GLU A 164 12.85 -10.54 0.36
CA GLU A 164 14.21 -11.09 0.28
C GLU A 164 15.24 -10.10 -0.32
N GLN A 165 14.78 -9.17 -1.17
CA GLN A 165 15.61 -8.20 -1.87
C GLN A 165 15.65 -6.82 -1.21
N LEU A 166 14.78 -6.59 -0.22
CA LEU A 166 14.68 -5.30 0.46
C LEU A 166 15.99 -4.94 1.18
N ARG A 167 16.44 -3.70 1.06
CA ARG A 167 17.68 -3.19 1.65
C ARG A 167 17.50 -1.92 2.49
N VAL A 168 16.25 -1.51 2.67
CA VAL A 168 15.90 -0.33 3.47
C VAL A 168 14.98 -0.73 4.63
N PRO A 169 14.93 0.04 5.73
CA PRO A 169 14.03 -0.23 6.83
C PRO A 169 12.57 -0.32 6.37
N MET A 170 11.80 -1.24 6.95
CA MET A 170 10.38 -1.39 6.67
C MET A 170 9.56 -1.53 7.93
N LEU A 171 8.48 -0.76 8.00
CA LEU A 171 7.44 -0.85 9.03
C LEU A 171 6.17 -1.42 8.42
N LEU A 172 5.61 -2.42 9.11
CA LEU A 172 4.27 -2.95 8.84
C LEU A 172 3.31 -2.39 9.90
N ILE A 173 2.25 -1.71 9.48
CA ILE A 173 1.17 -1.26 10.37
C ILE A 173 -0.09 -2.02 10.00
N TRP A 174 -0.74 -2.65 10.98
CA TRP A 174 -1.88 -3.53 10.73
C TRP A 174 -3.04 -3.25 11.69
N GLY A 175 -4.24 -3.14 11.13
CA GLY A 175 -5.44 -3.17 11.95
C GLY A 175 -5.73 -4.60 12.42
N ARG A 176 -5.96 -4.79 13.72
CA ARG A 176 -6.25 -6.14 14.27
C ARG A 176 -7.51 -6.76 13.67
N GLN A 177 -8.47 -5.94 13.30
CA GLN A 177 -9.75 -6.37 12.75
C GLN A 177 -9.82 -6.22 11.23
N ASP A 178 -8.67 -6.22 10.56
CA ASP A 178 -8.63 -6.23 9.09
C ASP A 178 -9.27 -7.52 8.55
N ARG A 179 -10.39 -7.34 7.84
CA ARG A 179 -11.17 -8.42 7.23
C ARG A 179 -10.73 -8.74 5.80
N PHE A 180 -9.95 -7.86 5.17
CA PHE A 180 -9.47 -8.04 3.81
C PHE A 180 -8.11 -8.72 3.76
N VAL A 181 -7.21 -8.32 4.67
CA VAL A 181 -5.88 -8.91 4.80
C VAL A 181 -5.66 -9.28 6.28
N PRO A 182 -5.95 -10.54 6.66
CA PRO A 182 -5.88 -10.97 8.06
C PRO A 182 -4.53 -10.68 8.71
N LEU A 183 -4.55 -10.22 9.97
CA LEU A 183 -3.36 -9.91 10.77
C LEU A 183 -2.33 -11.07 10.79
N ALA A 184 -2.79 -12.32 10.80
CA ALA A 184 -1.92 -13.51 10.79
C ALA A 184 -0.91 -13.50 9.62
N ILE A 185 -1.22 -12.79 8.51
CA ILE A 185 -0.28 -12.61 7.40
C ILE A 185 0.87 -11.69 7.83
N GLY A 186 0.57 -10.56 8.46
CA GLY A 186 1.57 -9.63 8.98
C GLY A 186 2.46 -10.28 10.06
N GLU A 187 1.85 -11.06 10.96
CA GLU A 187 2.56 -11.84 11.98
C GLU A 187 3.49 -12.88 11.35
N SER A 188 3.05 -13.58 10.32
CA SER A 188 3.87 -14.55 9.58
C SER A 188 5.03 -13.86 8.84
N VAL A 189 4.81 -12.69 8.25
CA VAL A 189 5.87 -11.90 7.61
C VAL A 189 6.91 -11.46 8.65
N ALA A 190 6.47 -10.89 9.77
CA ALA A 190 7.38 -10.45 10.83
C ALA A 190 8.17 -11.61 11.45
N ALA A 191 7.55 -12.78 11.61
CA ALA A 191 8.24 -13.97 12.09
C ALA A 191 9.33 -14.49 11.11
N SER A 192 9.11 -14.31 9.80
CA SER A 192 10.06 -14.74 8.75
C SER A 192 11.13 -13.68 8.46
N HIS A 193 10.90 -12.44 8.84
CA HIS A 193 11.74 -11.26 8.60
C HIS A 193 11.90 -10.45 9.89
N PRO A 194 12.72 -10.89 10.85
CA PRO A 194 12.85 -10.24 12.16
C PRO A 194 13.44 -8.82 12.10
N GLU A 195 14.01 -8.44 10.97
CA GLU A 195 14.47 -7.08 10.69
C GLU A 195 13.31 -6.10 10.41
N LEU A 196 12.12 -6.59 10.14
CA LEU A 196 10.93 -5.78 9.94
C LEU A 196 10.20 -5.55 11.25
N GLU A 197 9.71 -4.33 11.44
CA GLU A 197 8.89 -4.01 12.60
C GLU A 197 7.40 -4.12 12.25
N LEU A 198 6.65 -4.89 13.04
CA LEU A 198 5.19 -4.98 12.95
C LEU A 198 4.54 -4.23 14.11
N ARG A 199 3.63 -3.32 13.79
CA ARG A 199 2.77 -2.60 14.75
C ARG A 199 1.31 -2.90 14.48
N VAL A 200 0.59 -3.26 15.52
CA VAL A 200 -0.83 -3.64 15.44
C VAL A 200 -1.67 -2.60 16.14
N LEU A 201 -2.68 -2.08 15.43
CA LEU A 201 -3.66 -1.14 15.97
C LEU A 201 -4.96 -1.87 16.31
N ASP A 202 -5.33 -1.87 17.59
CA ASP A 202 -6.58 -2.46 18.05
C ASP A 202 -7.78 -1.63 17.59
N ARG A 203 -8.95 -2.28 17.44
CA ARG A 203 -10.19 -1.64 16.98
C ARG A 203 -9.94 -0.82 15.70
N CYS A 204 -9.32 -1.45 14.73
CA CYS A 204 -8.92 -0.85 13.46
C CYS A 204 -8.96 -1.90 12.35
N GLY A 205 -9.46 -1.51 11.19
CA GLY A 205 -9.61 -2.38 10.02
C GLY A 205 -8.47 -2.23 9.00
N HIS A 206 -8.84 -2.29 7.73
CA HIS A 206 -7.90 -2.30 6.59
C HIS A 206 -7.24 -0.96 6.29
N CYS A 207 -7.82 0.15 6.77
CA CYS A 207 -7.35 1.50 6.49
C CYS A 207 -6.89 2.22 7.78
N PRO A 208 -5.82 1.75 8.45
CA PRO A 208 -5.42 2.27 9.76
C PRO A 208 -5.04 3.76 9.75
N HIS A 209 -4.52 4.27 8.64
CA HIS A 209 -4.15 5.68 8.46
C HIS A 209 -5.37 6.61 8.40
N ASP A 210 -6.51 6.08 7.99
CA ASP A 210 -7.78 6.81 7.83
C ASP A 210 -8.69 6.60 9.05
N GLU A 211 -8.76 5.36 9.54
CA GLU A 211 -9.64 4.99 10.67
C GLU A 211 -9.11 5.44 12.03
N ALA A 212 -7.79 5.54 12.18
CA ALA A 212 -7.12 5.87 13.44
C ALA A 212 -5.87 6.73 13.22
N PRO A 213 -5.99 7.94 12.60
CA PRO A 213 -4.84 8.74 12.17
C PRO A 213 -3.89 9.08 13.32
N ASP A 214 -4.38 9.47 14.49
CA ASP A 214 -3.53 9.82 15.63
C ASP A 214 -2.73 8.62 16.12
N ARG A 215 -3.34 7.44 16.21
CA ARG A 215 -2.66 6.21 16.61
C ARG A 215 -1.69 5.72 15.53
N PHE A 216 -2.04 5.92 14.27
CA PHE A 216 -1.14 5.65 13.15
C PHE A 216 0.12 6.52 13.22
N LEU A 217 -0.05 7.81 13.43
CA LEU A 217 1.07 8.76 13.60
C LEU A 217 1.89 8.49 14.86
N ALA A 218 1.24 8.16 15.98
CA ALA A 218 1.92 7.80 17.22
C ALA A 218 2.85 6.58 17.10
N VAL A 219 2.58 5.70 16.13
CA VAL A 219 3.45 4.56 15.79
C VAL A 219 4.51 4.96 14.75
N LEU A 220 4.09 5.70 13.74
CA LEU A 220 4.90 6.05 12.58
C LEU A 220 6.05 7.00 12.94
N LEU A 221 5.74 8.11 13.61
CA LEU A 221 6.72 9.17 13.83
C LEU A 221 7.92 8.72 14.67
N PRO A 222 7.74 8.03 15.83
CA PRO A 222 8.87 7.51 16.58
C PRO A 222 9.69 6.46 15.82
N TRP A 223 9.03 5.69 14.94
CA TRP A 223 9.74 4.74 14.10
C TRP A 223 10.62 5.43 13.06
N LEU A 224 10.11 6.49 12.43
CA LEU A 224 10.89 7.32 11.49
C LEU A 224 12.09 7.96 12.18
N ASP A 225 11.90 8.51 13.37
CA ASP A 225 12.99 9.13 14.14
C ASP A 225 14.09 8.12 14.48
N ARG A 226 13.75 6.92 14.91
CA ARG A 226 14.74 5.87 15.21
C ARG A 226 15.50 5.37 13.99
N ASN A 227 14.83 5.22 12.85
CA ASN A 227 15.41 4.57 11.66
C ASN A 227 16.01 5.56 10.66
N LEU A 228 15.63 6.84 10.72
CA LEU A 228 16.01 7.84 9.73
C LEU A 228 16.56 9.14 10.37
N GLY A 229 16.39 9.31 11.67
CA GLY A 229 17.00 10.41 12.42
C GLY A 229 18.52 10.21 12.43
N GLY A 230 19.24 10.97 11.60
CA GLY A 230 20.69 11.02 11.65
C GLY A 230 21.19 11.79 12.88
N PRO A 231 22.49 11.73 13.22
CA PRO A 231 23.08 12.40 14.38
C PRO A 231 22.99 13.92 14.35
N ASP A 232 22.51 14.55 13.28
CA ASP A 232 22.53 16.00 13.09
C ASP A 232 21.38 16.79 13.75
N ARG A 233 20.43 16.14 14.46
CA ARG A 233 19.37 16.87 15.18
C ARG A 233 19.67 17.19 16.64
N GLN A 234 20.89 16.92 17.14
CA GLN A 234 21.30 17.29 18.51
C GLN A 234 22.11 18.59 18.62
N GLY A 235 22.19 19.35 17.55
CA GLY A 235 23.15 20.48 17.46
C GLY A 235 22.56 21.86 17.22
N THR A 236 21.32 22.19 17.62
CA THR A 236 20.82 23.58 17.56
C THR A 236 19.89 23.93 18.72
N THR A 237 20.41 23.80 19.96
CA THR A 237 19.85 24.48 21.13
C THR A 237 20.99 24.90 22.06
N SER A 238 21.76 25.90 21.67
CA SER A 238 22.48 26.82 22.57
C SER A 238 23.13 27.90 21.72
N GLY A 239 22.34 28.85 21.27
CA GLY A 239 22.78 30.17 20.77
C GLY A 239 22.42 31.15 21.84
N ASP A 240 23.36 31.43 22.69
CA ASP A 240 23.43 32.50 23.67
C ASP A 240 23.15 33.84 22.98
N GLU A 241 21.97 34.41 23.17
CA GLU A 241 21.69 35.80 22.83
C GLU A 241 22.13 36.73 23.98
N THR A 242 23.41 37.01 24.03
CA THR A 242 23.89 38.18 24.73
C THR A 242 23.75 39.41 23.83
N HIS A 243 22.70 40.19 24.07
CA HIS A 243 22.55 41.53 23.55
C HIS A 243 23.52 42.49 24.28
N PRO A 244 24.39 43.19 23.56
CA PRO A 244 25.10 44.34 24.10
C PRO A 244 24.47 45.63 23.59
N PHE A 245 23.47 46.17 24.28
CA PHE A 245 23.19 47.60 24.23
C PHE A 245 23.04 48.11 25.66
N GLY A 246 24.15 48.61 26.16
CA GLY A 246 24.24 49.45 27.33
C GLY A 246 25.01 50.71 26.98
N GLY A 247 24.39 51.87 27.13
CA GLY A 247 25.03 53.10 27.57
C GLY A 247 25.53 54.07 26.48
N GLY A 248 25.03 55.27 26.53
CA GLY A 248 25.54 56.46 25.92
C GLY A 248 24.47 57.41 25.44
#